data_6b94d8a5ad5c943b3e9a18f7ba64f7dd
#
_entry.id   6b94d8a5ad5c943b3e9a18f7ba64f7dd
#
_cell.length_a   1.000
_cell.length_b   1.000
_cell.length_c   1.000
_cell.angle_alpha   90.00
_cell.angle_beta   90.00
_cell.angle_gamma   90.00
#
_symmetry.space_group_name_H-M   'P 1'
#
loop_
_entity.id
_entity.type
_entity.pdbx_description
1 polymer ?
#
loop_
_entity_poly.entity_id
_entity_poly.type
_entity_poly.pdbx_seq_one_letter_code
_entity_poly.pdbx_strand_id
1 'polypeptide(L)'
;MKAVRAHQVGGPEVLKFEDVPEPAPGPGEAIVDIRAIGVNYTDVSSRKGTNPPDAFPWTPGREGSGVVTAVGEGVTEVTVGDRVAYAMHTGSYAEKHAVPSWLLVRIP
;
A
#
# COMPACT_ATOMS: atom_id res chain seq x y z
N MET A 1 -9.29 -3.25 -9.24
CA MET A 1 -7.87 -2.92 -9.54
C MET A 1 -7.00 -4.15 -9.40
N LYS A 2 -5.77 -4.08 -9.88
CA LYS A 2 -4.81 -5.16 -9.72
C LYS A 2 -3.96 -4.95 -8.47
N ALA A 3 -3.67 -6.05 -7.77
CA ALA A 3 -2.74 -6.07 -6.64
C ALA A 3 -2.05 -7.43 -6.59
N VAL A 4 -0.89 -7.46 -5.94
CA VAL A 4 -0.22 -8.71 -5.61
C VAL A 4 -0.67 -9.11 -4.20
N ARG A 5 -1.15 -10.35 -4.04
CA ARG A 5 -1.58 -10.86 -2.73
C ARG A 5 -1.00 -12.23 -2.46
N ALA A 6 -0.75 -12.50 -1.20
CA ALA A 6 -0.46 -13.84 -0.70
C ALA A 6 -1.58 -14.27 0.25
N HIS A 7 -1.97 -15.53 0.17
CA HIS A 7 -3.02 -16.10 1.01
C HIS A 7 -2.43 -17.00 2.10
N GLN A 8 -1.12 -17.19 2.07
CA GLN A 8 -0.36 -17.97 3.04
C GLN A 8 1.11 -17.61 2.92
N VAL A 9 1.90 -18.00 3.89
CA VAL A 9 3.36 -17.87 3.81
C VAL A 9 3.94 -18.93 2.89
N GLY A 10 5.11 -18.67 2.33
CA GLY A 10 5.79 -19.61 1.46
C GLY A 10 6.84 -18.95 0.60
N GLY A 11 7.20 -19.63 -0.47
CA GLY A 11 8.14 -19.15 -1.48
C GLY A 11 7.49 -18.14 -2.43
N PRO A 12 8.22 -17.73 -3.48
CA PRO A 12 7.69 -16.74 -4.44
C PRO A 12 6.36 -17.13 -5.08
N GLU A 13 6.08 -18.43 -5.17
CA GLU A 13 4.86 -18.96 -5.79
C GLU A 13 3.58 -18.56 -5.04
N VAL A 14 3.67 -18.13 -3.78
CA VAL A 14 2.48 -17.69 -3.04
C VAL A 14 2.01 -16.29 -3.45
N LEU A 15 2.84 -15.54 -4.15
CA LEU A 15 2.48 -14.21 -4.65
C LEU A 15 1.59 -14.38 -5.88
N LYS A 16 0.37 -13.84 -5.80
CA LYS A 16 -0.63 -13.93 -6.86
C LYS A 16 -1.00 -12.54 -7.34
N PHE A 17 -1.04 -12.35 -8.66
CA PHE A 17 -1.51 -11.12 -9.27
C PHE A 17 -3.03 -11.24 -9.44
N GLU A 18 -3.77 -10.47 -8.66
CA GLU A 18 -5.22 -10.66 -8.52
C GLU A 18 -5.99 -9.37 -8.77
N ASP A 19 -7.25 -9.53 -9.17
CA ASP A 19 -8.21 -8.43 -9.14
C ASP A 19 -8.75 -8.29 -7.71
N VAL A 20 -8.73 -7.07 -7.19
CA VAL A 20 -9.22 -6.76 -5.85
C VAL A 20 -10.11 -5.52 -5.91
N PRO A 21 -11.01 -5.33 -4.95
CA PRO A 21 -11.81 -4.10 -4.90
C PRO A 21 -10.90 -2.89 -4.75
N GLU A 22 -11.28 -1.77 -5.40
CA GLU A 22 -10.59 -0.52 -5.18
C GLU A 22 -10.82 -0.05 -3.75
N PRO A 23 -9.78 0.48 -3.07
CA PRO A 23 -9.96 0.98 -1.71
C PRO A 23 -10.76 2.28 -1.73
N ALA A 24 -11.55 2.49 -0.68
CA ALA A 24 -12.20 3.76 -0.41
C ALA A 24 -11.49 4.41 0.79
N PRO A 25 -11.38 5.76 0.82
CA PRO A 25 -10.69 6.41 1.93
C PRO A 25 -11.57 6.39 3.17
N GLY A 26 -11.05 5.81 4.25
CA GLY A 26 -11.64 5.93 5.57
C GLY A 26 -11.30 7.28 6.19
N PRO A 27 -11.86 7.59 7.38
CA PRO A 27 -11.50 8.82 8.09
C PRO A 27 -9.98 8.89 8.30
N GLY A 28 -9.38 10.04 8.01
CA GLY A 28 -7.94 10.25 8.15
C GLY A 28 -7.06 9.58 7.10
N GLU A 29 -7.65 8.98 6.08
CA GLU A 29 -6.92 8.29 5.02
C GLU A 29 -7.02 9.04 3.69
N ALA A 30 -6.01 8.84 2.85
CA ALA A 30 -6.02 9.29 1.46
C ALA A 30 -5.76 8.09 0.55
N ILE A 31 -6.34 8.11 -0.62
CA ILE A 31 -6.06 7.11 -1.66
C ILE A 31 -4.92 7.63 -2.51
N VAL A 32 -3.86 6.83 -2.61
CA VAL A 32 -2.71 7.13 -3.45
C VAL A 32 -2.75 6.22 -4.67
N ASP A 33 -2.77 6.82 -5.85
CA ASP A 33 -2.57 6.11 -7.12
C ASP A 33 -1.07 5.85 -7.24
N ILE A 34 -0.67 4.60 -7.02
CA ILE A 34 0.74 4.23 -6.87
C ILE A 34 1.45 4.30 -8.21
N ARG A 35 2.56 5.01 -8.26
CA ARG A 35 3.40 5.16 -9.45
C ARG A 35 4.75 4.46 -9.31
N ALA A 36 5.25 4.33 -8.09
CA ALA A 36 6.48 3.60 -7.82
C ALA A 36 6.42 2.99 -6.42
N ILE A 37 7.04 1.85 -6.27
CA ILE A 37 7.14 1.16 -4.98
C ILE A 37 8.59 0.79 -4.71
N GLY A 38 8.93 0.65 -3.44
CA GLY A 38 10.19 0.05 -3.05
C GLY A 38 9.99 -1.44 -2.75
N VAL A 39 10.91 -2.26 -3.20
CA VAL A 39 10.97 -3.68 -2.85
C VAL A 39 12.04 -3.84 -1.79
N ASN A 40 11.68 -4.42 -0.65
CA ASN A 40 12.57 -4.53 0.50
C ASN A 40 12.69 -5.99 0.96
N TYR A 41 13.78 -6.31 1.64
CA TYR A 41 13.97 -7.64 2.18
C TYR A 41 12.89 -8.01 3.21
N THR A 42 12.33 -7.02 3.91
CA THR A 42 11.22 -7.25 4.84
C THR A 42 10.00 -7.85 4.15
N ASP A 43 9.78 -7.56 2.88
CA ASP A 43 8.70 -8.17 2.09
C ASP A 43 8.94 -9.67 1.94
N VAL A 44 10.20 -10.05 1.74
CA VAL A 44 10.61 -11.46 1.63
C VAL A 44 10.47 -12.16 2.98
N SER A 45 10.93 -11.54 4.06
CA SER A 45 10.80 -12.09 5.42
C SER A 45 9.35 -12.35 5.80
N SER A 46 8.46 -11.42 5.49
CA SER A 46 7.03 -11.57 5.77
C SER A 46 6.42 -12.68 4.92
N ARG A 47 6.77 -12.73 3.63
CA ARG A 47 6.28 -13.78 2.73
C ARG A 47 6.71 -15.16 3.20
N LYS A 48 7.98 -15.31 3.63
CA LYS A 48 8.53 -16.61 4.06
C LYS A 48 7.97 -17.08 5.40
N GLY A 49 7.45 -16.18 6.21
CA GLY A 49 6.96 -16.50 7.55
C GLY A 49 7.95 -16.27 8.68
N THR A 50 9.12 -15.70 8.40
CA THR A 50 10.08 -15.30 9.44
C THR A 50 9.50 -14.16 10.28
N ASN A 51 8.81 -13.24 9.63
CA ASN A 51 8.10 -12.14 10.25
C ASN A 51 6.75 -12.01 9.54
N PRO A 52 5.81 -12.95 9.81
CA PRO A 52 4.60 -13.08 9.02
C PRO A 52 3.68 -11.87 9.17
N PRO A 53 2.84 -11.60 8.17
CA PRO A 53 1.82 -10.57 8.28
C PRO A 53 0.77 -10.96 9.32
N ASP A 54 0.05 -9.95 9.84
CA ASP A 54 -0.96 -10.16 10.88
C ASP A 54 -2.19 -10.91 10.36
N ALA A 55 -2.49 -10.79 9.08
CA ALA A 55 -3.68 -11.39 8.49
C ALA A 55 -3.47 -11.66 7.01
N PHE A 56 -4.29 -12.58 6.46
CA PHE A 56 -4.36 -12.89 5.04
C PHE A 56 -5.78 -12.62 4.53
N PRO A 57 -5.97 -12.30 3.23
CA PRO A 57 -4.93 -12.10 2.24
C PRO A 57 -4.09 -10.86 2.55
N TRP A 58 -2.81 -10.90 2.17
CA TRP A 58 -1.84 -9.85 2.46
C TRP A 58 -1.25 -9.31 1.17
N THR A 59 -1.20 -7.99 1.05
CA THR A 59 -0.51 -7.31 -0.04
C THR A 59 0.84 -6.81 0.48
N PRO A 60 1.95 -7.26 -0.13
CA PRO A 60 3.27 -6.82 0.27
C PRO A 60 3.55 -5.35 0.01
N GLY A 61 4.73 -4.93 0.44
CA GLY A 61 5.25 -3.59 0.20
C GLY A 61 5.10 -2.72 1.42
N ARG A 62 6.10 -1.88 1.65
CA ARG A 62 6.15 -1.02 2.83
C ARG A 62 6.33 0.45 2.48
N GLU A 63 6.55 0.76 1.22
CA GLU A 63 6.77 2.13 0.78
C GLU A 63 6.31 2.32 -0.66
N GLY A 64 5.91 3.52 -0.97
CA GLY A 64 5.46 3.85 -2.30
C GLY A 64 5.39 5.36 -2.50
N SER A 65 5.17 5.73 -3.75
CA SER A 65 4.93 7.11 -4.13
C SER A 65 3.88 7.16 -5.23
N GLY A 66 3.21 8.27 -5.33
CA GLY A 66 2.17 8.44 -6.35
C GLY A 66 1.42 9.73 -6.17
N VAL A 67 0.18 9.73 -6.63
CA VAL A 67 -0.68 10.92 -6.66
C VAL A 67 -1.93 10.64 -5.83
N VAL A 68 -2.29 11.59 -4.98
CA VAL A 68 -3.53 11.50 -4.18
C VAL A 68 -4.72 11.66 -5.12
N THR A 69 -5.65 10.69 -5.08
CA THR A 69 -6.85 10.71 -5.92
C THR A 69 -8.15 10.88 -5.13
N ALA A 70 -8.12 10.65 -3.82
CA ALA A 70 -9.27 10.84 -2.94
C ALA A 70 -8.78 11.04 -1.52
N VAL A 71 -9.55 11.77 -0.72
CA VAL A 71 -9.24 11.98 0.71
C VAL A 71 -10.48 11.66 1.53
N GLY A 72 -10.25 11.09 2.71
CA GLY A 72 -11.32 10.81 3.66
C GLY A 72 -11.61 11.99 4.57
N GLU A 73 -12.59 11.79 5.45
CA GLU A 73 -12.99 12.82 6.39
C GLU A 73 -11.83 13.19 7.31
N GLY A 74 -11.66 14.49 7.56
CA GLY A 74 -10.66 15.00 8.49
C GLY A 74 -9.25 15.14 7.91
N VAL A 75 -9.04 14.79 6.66
CA VAL A 75 -7.72 14.92 6.03
C VAL A 75 -7.46 16.39 5.67
N THR A 76 -6.38 16.94 6.21
CA THR A 76 -5.96 18.32 5.97
C THR A 76 -4.53 18.42 5.45
N GLU A 77 -3.72 17.38 5.61
CA GLU A 77 -2.29 17.42 5.27
C GLU A 77 -2.04 17.35 3.77
N VAL A 78 -2.94 16.73 3.03
CA VAL A 78 -2.82 16.56 1.58
C VAL A 78 -4.15 16.82 0.91
N THR A 79 -4.09 17.10 -0.40
CA THR A 79 -5.28 17.27 -1.23
C THR A 79 -5.15 16.43 -2.50
N VAL A 80 -6.29 16.20 -3.16
CA VAL A 80 -6.31 15.51 -4.44
C VAL A 80 -5.39 16.21 -5.44
N GLY A 81 -4.55 15.44 -6.12
CA GLY A 81 -3.58 15.94 -7.07
C GLY A 81 -2.16 16.10 -6.49
N ASP A 82 -2.01 16.02 -5.17
CA ASP A 82 -0.69 16.10 -4.55
C ASP A 82 0.15 14.89 -4.91
N ARG A 83 1.44 15.13 -5.17
CA ARG A 83 2.43 14.08 -5.34
C ARG A 83 3.01 13.76 -3.97
N VAL A 84 2.97 12.51 -3.59
CA VAL A 84 3.30 12.07 -2.22
C VAL A 84 4.16 10.82 -2.22
N ALA A 85 4.83 10.61 -1.10
CA ALA A 85 5.54 9.37 -0.80
C ALA A 85 5.25 8.98 0.65
N TYR A 86 5.40 7.70 0.96
CA TYR A 86 5.22 7.18 2.32
C TYR A 86 6.09 5.95 2.53
N ALA A 87 6.27 5.60 3.80
CA ALA A 87 6.96 4.40 4.21
C ALA A 87 6.28 3.80 5.44
N MET A 88 6.64 2.56 5.77
CA MET A 88 6.20 1.87 6.99
C MET A 88 4.70 1.58 7.04
N HIS A 89 4.09 1.36 5.87
CA HIS A 89 2.68 1.01 5.79
C HIS A 89 2.51 -0.07 4.71
N THR A 90 2.13 -1.28 5.11
CA THR A 90 2.03 -2.43 4.21
C THR A 90 0.92 -2.27 3.18
N GLY A 91 1.15 -2.78 1.96
CA GLY A 91 0.14 -2.84 0.93
C GLY A 91 0.47 -2.09 -0.36
N SER A 92 1.73 -1.71 -0.58
CA SER A 92 2.08 -0.88 -1.74
C SER A 92 2.16 -1.65 -3.07
N TYR A 93 2.15 -2.99 -3.06
CA TYR A 93 2.14 -3.79 -4.29
C TYR A 93 0.73 -3.82 -4.89
N ALA A 94 0.20 -2.65 -5.19
CA ALA A 94 -1.15 -2.48 -5.71
C ALA A 94 -1.22 -1.22 -6.55
N GLU A 95 -2.24 -1.11 -7.39
CA GLU A 95 -2.43 0.09 -8.21
C GLU A 95 -2.79 1.31 -7.36
N LYS A 96 -3.59 1.10 -6.31
CA LYS A 96 -4.01 2.15 -5.37
C LYS A 96 -3.89 1.64 -3.94
N HIS A 97 -3.62 2.55 -3.02
CA HIS A 97 -3.45 2.21 -1.61
C HIS A 97 -4.08 3.27 -0.72
N ALA A 98 -4.86 2.84 0.26
CA ALA A 98 -5.40 3.73 1.30
C ALA A 98 -4.35 3.89 2.39
N VAL A 99 -3.86 5.12 2.56
CA VAL A 99 -2.74 5.41 3.46
C VAL A 99 -3.19 6.46 4.48
N PRO A 100 -2.88 6.26 5.78
CA PRO A 100 -3.11 7.32 6.76
C PRO A 100 -2.44 8.62 6.31
N SER A 101 -3.17 9.71 6.28
CA SER A 101 -2.68 10.97 5.70
C SER A 101 -1.45 11.52 6.41
N TRP A 102 -1.31 11.24 7.71
CA TRP A 102 -0.17 11.70 8.49
C TRP A 102 1.15 11.02 8.11
N LEU A 103 1.10 9.89 7.38
CA LEU A 103 2.29 9.23 6.85
C LEU A 103 2.75 9.83 5.53
N LEU A 104 1.90 10.60 4.85
CA LEU A 104 2.19 11.09 3.51
C LEU A 104 3.06 12.34 3.56
N VAL A 105 4.11 12.33 2.76
CA VAL A 105 5.01 13.48 2.58
C VAL A 105 4.85 13.97 1.14
N ARG A 106 4.54 15.25 0.98
CA ARG A 106 4.46 15.84 -0.36
C ARG A 106 5.86 15.93 -0.97
N ILE A 107 5.95 15.58 -2.24
CA ILE A 107 7.20 15.60 -3.00
C ILE A 107 7.07 16.55 -4.19
N PRO A 108 8.20 17.11 -4.68
CA PRO A 108 8.20 18.03 -5.82
C PRO A 108 7.68 17.40 -7.09
#